data_bf552e97e619ac89839c3f0afa419e4c
#
_entry.id   bf552e97e619ac89839c3f0afa419e4c
#
_cell.length_a   1.000
_cell.length_b   1.000
_cell.length_c   1.000
_cell.angle_alpha   90.00
_cell.angle_beta   90.00
_cell.angle_gamma   90.00
#
_symmetry.space_group_name_H-M   'P 1'
#
loop_
_entity.id
_entity.type
_entity.pdbx_description
1 polymer ?
#
loop_
_entity_poly.entity_id
_entity_poly.type
_entity_poly.pdbx_seq_one_letter_code
_entity_poly.pdbx_strand_id
1 'polypeptide(L)'
;LFINYMMKNTMKKILSFRKMYLVGALLMGISWTSCSDDNGVALPIELTNVTTIADMNTTIEEAALGDFIAVHGTGLDVHNIDSILIDDIKLDMQEVYTEDDILFIKIPVKLATKKTDKISIYNTAGCFEIPFKTVAPNLKLSRMFNEYTAPGDTIMIYGDFFNLYEIDSLNAVVDFNGKVSPVIKSANNYLTAKVPV
;
A
#
# COMPACT_ATOMS: atom_id res chain seq x y z
N LEU A 1 -19.94 -32.90 22.60
CA LEU A 1 -20.92 -32.80 23.73
C LEU A 1 -20.88 -31.41 24.41
N PHE A 2 -19.78 -30.65 24.30
CA PHE A 2 -19.66 -29.35 24.99
C PHE A 2 -20.29 -28.17 24.25
N ILE A 3 -20.43 -28.21 22.94
CA ILE A 3 -20.97 -27.12 22.12
C ILE A 3 -22.48 -27.01 22.22
N ASN A 4 -23.20 -28.14 22.47
CA ASN A 4 -24.63 -28.14 22.61
C ASN A 4 -25.14 -27.61 23.98
N TYR A 5 -24.27 -27.54 25.00
CA TYR A 5 -24.65 -27.05 26.32
C TYR A 5 -24.60 -25.53 26.41
N MET A 6 -23.70 -24.89 25.69
CA MET A 6 -23.59 -23.42 25.67
C MET A 6 -24.71 -22.75 24.87
N MET A 7 -25.16 -23.33 23.77
CA MET A 7 -26.29 -22.75 22.97
C MET A 7 -27.66 -22.81 23.66
N LYS A 8 -27.89 -23.78 24.53
CA LYS A 8 -29.17 -23.90 25.25
C LYS A 8 -29.35 -22.87 26.36
N ASN A 9 -28.25 -22.38 26.96
CA ASN A 9 -28.34 -21.38 28.05
C ASN A 9 -28.45 -19.93 27.52
N THR A 10 -27.92 -19.66 26.33
CA THR A 10 -28.01 -18.34 25.71
C THR A 10 -29.41 -18.05 25.17
N MET A 11 -30.08 -19.05 24.63
CA MET A 11 -31.47 -18.89 24.14
C MET A 11 -32.52 -18.71 25.28
N LYS A 12 -32.27 -19.30 26.44
CA LYS A 12 -33.18 -19.10 27.60
C LYS A 12 -33.11 -17.70 28.20
N LYS A 13 -31.96 -17.03 28.14
CA LYS A 13 -31.79 -15.63 28.58
C LYS A 13 -32.47 -14.64 27.64
N ILE A 14 -32.47 -14.88 26.35
CA ILE A 14 -33.07 -13.99 25.34
C ILE A 14 -34.62 -14.03 25.40
N LEU A 15 -35.22 -15.17 25.74
CA LEU A 15 -36.68 -15.28 25.86
C LEU A 15 -37.24 -14.65 27.15
N SER A 16 -36.43 -14.50 28.21
CA SER A 16 -36.87 -13.88 29.48
C SER A 16 -36.95 -12.36 29.38
N PHE A 17 -36.17 -11.72 28.52
CA PHE A 17 -36.19 -10.26 28.31
C PHE A 17 -37.36 -9.77 27.45
N ARG A 18 -38.03 -10.67 26.72
CA ARG A 18 -39.11 -10.31 25.79
C ARG A 18 -40.50 -10.13 26.44
N LYS A 19 -40.63 -10.46 27.73
CA LYS A 19 -41.91 -10.34 28.47
C LYS A 19 -42.02 -9.08 29.36
N MET A 20 -41.00 -8.25 29.43
CA MET A 20 -40.98 -7.09 30.36
C MET A 20 -41.15 -5.73 29.67
N TYR A 21 -41.34 -5.67 28.36
CA TYR A 21 -41.51 -4.41 27.62
C TYR A 21 -42.88 -4.17 27.00
N LEU A 22 -43.95 -4.81 27.55
CA LEU A 22 -45.29 -4.70 26.99
C LEU A 22 -46.29 -3.89 27.89
N VAL A 23 -45.75 -3.14 28.86
CA VAL A 23 -46.57 -2.22 29.66
C VAL A 23 -45.80 -0.89 29.80
N GLY A 24 -45.83 -0.04 28.78
CA GLY A 24 -45.20 1.26 28.84
C GLY A 24 -45.23 2.08 27.56
N ALA A 25 -46.00 1.68 26.57
CA ALA A 25 -46.04 2.39 25.30
C ALA A 25 -47.42 3.01 25.05
N LEU A 26 -47.79 3.96 25.89
CA LEU A 26 -48.86 4.90 25.53
C LEU A 26 -48.55 6.22 26.24
N LEU A 27 -47.85 7.11 25.59
CA LEU A 27 -47.94 8.56 25.65
C LEU A 27 -46.69 9.21 25.07
N MET A 28 -46.93 10.12 24.14
CA MET A 28 -46.06 11.10 23.52
C MET A 28 -45.40 10.67 22.20
N GLY A 29 -46.22 10.80 21.16
CA GLY A 29 -45.70 11.12 19.80
C GLY A 29 -45.01 12.45 19.81
N ILE A 30 -43.69 12.43 19.83
CA ILE A 30 -42.85 13.48 19.28
C ILE A 30 -42.00 12.78 18.21
N SER A 31 -42.45 12.93 16.99
CA SER A 31 -41.70 12.57 15.81
C SER A 31 -40.43 13.47 15.76
N TRP A 32 -39.35 12.97 16.35
CA TRP A 32 -38.06 13.43 15.99
C TRP A 32 -37.71 12.70 14.69
N THR A 33 -38.16 13.25 13.57
CA THR A 33 -37.48 13.03 12.31
C THR A 33 -36.16 13.75 12.44
N SER A 34 -35.19 13.11 13.07
CA SER A 34 -33.80 13.42 12.84
C SER A 34 -33.52 12.96 11.39
N CYS A 35 -33.79 13.82 10.42
CA CYS A 35 -32.97 13.86 9.24
C CYS A 35 -31.56 14.17 9.75
N SER A 36 -30.77 13.17 10.01
CA SER A 36 -29.33 13.34 9.87
C SER A 36 -29.12 13.55 8.38
N ASP A 37 -29.14 14.81 7.95
CA ASP A 37 -28.35 15.22 6.81
C ASP A 37 -26.91 14.84 7.21
N ASP A 38 -26.51 13.63 6.83
CA ASP A 38 -25.13 13.26 6.67
C ASP A 38 -24.57 14.09 5.49
N ASN A 39 -24.54 15.39 5.66
CA ASN A 39 -23.55 16.24 5.06
C ASN A 39 -22.27 15.87 5.78
N GLY A 40 -21.66 14.77 5.31
CA GLY A 40 -20.45 14.22 5.88
C GLY A 40 -19.34 15.26 5.85
N VAL A 41 -19.28 16.04 6.92
CA VAL A 41 -18.11 16.87 7.20
C VAL A 41 -17.01 15.85 7.51
N ALA A 42 -16.08 15.67 6.59
CA ALA A 42 -14.95 14.79 6.81
C ALA A 42 -14.27 15.19 8.11
N LEU A 43 -14.00 14.22 8.95
CA LEU A 43 -13.26 14.43 10.18
C LEU A 43 -11.81 14.79 9.84
N PRO A 44 -11.20 15.77 10.55
CA PRO A 44 -9.78 16.05 10.40
C PRO A 44 -8.98 14.80 10.76
N ILE A 45 -7.92 14.56 10.01
CA ILE A 45 -6.98 13.47 10.24
C ILE A 45 -5.77 14.02 11.02
N GLU A 46 -5.33 13.33 12.07
CA GLU A 46 -4.04 13.59 12.72
C GLU A 46 -3.16 12.37 12.53
N LEU A 47 -1.96 12.56 11.98
CA LEU A 47 -0.97 11.50 11.78
C LEU A 47 0.07 11.59 12.91
N THR A 48 0.35 10.47 13.57
CA THR A 48 1.26 10.42 14.71
C THR A 48 2.60 9.77 14.39
N ASN A 49 2.59 8.56 13.84
CA ASN A 49 3.81 7.83 13.51
C ASN A 49 3.54 6.75 12.46
N VAL A 50 4.62 6.18 11.93
CA VAL A 50 4.60 5.03 11.02
C VAL A 50 5.37 3.89 11.67
N THR A 51 4.84 2.66 11.55
CA THR A 51 5.48 1.44 12.07
C THR A 51 5.48 0.34 11.02
N THR A 52 6.19 -0.76 11.29
CA THR A 52 5.99 -1.99 10.49
C THR A 52 4.77 -2.75 11.02
N ILE A 53 4.16 -3.61 10.19
CA ILE A 53 3.08 -4.50 10.63
C ILE A 53 3.59 -5.54 11.65
N ALA A 54 4.87 -5.93 11.53
CA ALA A 54 5.47 -6.92 12.43
C ALA A 54 5.77 -6.36 13.84
N ASP A 55 6.05 -5.06 13.94
CA ASP A 55 6.30 -4.38 15.21
C ASP A 55 5.61 -3.00 15.19
N MET A 56 4.43 -2.94 15.78
CA MET A 56 3.63 -1.71 15.85
C MET A 56 4.05 -0.75 16.98
N ASN A 57 5.07 -1.10 17.77
CA ASN A 57 5.55 -0.25 18.87
C ASN A 57 6.77 0.58 18.48
N THR A 58 7.49 0.17 17.44
CA THR A 58 8.70 0.87 16.99
C THR A 58 8.40 1.75 15.78
N THR A 59 8.55 3.06 15.95
CA THR A 59 8.42 4.03 14.85
C THR A 59 9.54 3.86 13.85
N ILE A 60 9.19 3.91 12.55
CA ILE A 60 10.12 3.90 11.44
C ILE A 60 9.98 5.17 10.62
N GLU A 61 11.08 5.64 10.02
CA GLU A 61 11.12 6.81 9.15
C GLU A 61 11.30 6.43 7.67
N GLU A 62 11.65 5.17 7.41
CA GLU A 62 11.84 4.65 6.06
C GLU A 62 11.46 3.16 5.96
N ALA A 63 11.08 2.72 4.75
CA ALA A 63 10.91 1.31 4.42
C ALA A 63 11.14 1.06 2.92
N ALA A 64 11.36 -0.22 2.56
CA ALA A 64 11.62 -0.61 1.18
C ALA A 64 10.35 -0.63 0.32
N LEU A 65 10.52 -0.48 -0.98
CA LEU A 65 9.42 -0.67 -1.93
C LEU A 65 8.88 -2.09 -1.82
N GLY A 66 7.57 -2.21 -1.71
CA GLY A 66 6.86 -3.49 -1.55
C GLY A 66 6.59 -3.89 -0.10
N ASP A 67 7.17 -3.20 0.88
CA ASP A 67 6.90 -3.46 2.30
C ASP A 67 5.49 -2.99 2.68
N PHE A 68 4.95 -3.63 3.72
CA PHE A 68 3.71 -3.22 4.36
C PHE A 68 4.03 -2.40 5.61
N ILE A 69 3.37 -1.26 5.75
CA ILE A 69 3.50 -0.35 6.88
C ILE A 69 2.15 -0.04 7.50
N ALA A 70 2.16 0.38 8.75
CA ALA A 70 1.02 0.87 9.49
C ALA A 70 1.21 2.34 9.82
N VAL A 71 0.31 3.20 9.37
CA VAL A 71 0.28 4.63 9.70
C VAL A 71 -0.71 4.82 10.84
N HIS A 72 -0.26 5.38 11.95
CA HIS A 72 -1.08 5.62 13.14
C HIS A 72 -1.56 7.07 13.18
N GLY A 73 -2.79 7.24 13.70
CA GLY A 73 -3.35 8.59 13.77
C GLY A 73 -4.70 8.62 14.45
N THR A 74 -5.51 9.61 14.11
CA THR A 74 -6.93 9.70 14.44
C THR A 74 -7.71 10.10 13.19
N GLY A 75 -8.95 9.64 13.08
CA GLY A 75 -9.80 9.87 11.91
C GLY A 75 -9.39 9.07 10.67
N LEU A 76 -8.56 8.06 10.84
CA LEU A 76 -8.08 7.17 9.78
C LEU A 76 -9.12 6.07 9.48
N ASP A 77 -10.22 6.45 8.85
CA ASP A 77 -11.21 5.52 8.29
C ASP A 77 -11.14 5.57 6.77
N VAL A 78 -11.13 4.40 6.11
CA VAL A 78 -11.10 4.30 4.65
C VAL A 78 -12.26 5.07 3.99
N HIS A 79 -13.41 5.17 4.66
CA HIS A 79 -14.56 5.96 4.18
C HIS A 79 -14.40 7.47 4.35
N ASN A 80 -13.43 7.90 5.17
CA ASN A 80 -13.07 9.30 5.39
C ASN A 80 -11.85 9.73 4.54
N ILE A 81 -11.27 8.82 3.74
CA ILE A 81 -10.06 9.05 2.96
C ILE A 81 -10.40 9.01 1.46
N ASP A 82 -10.11 10.10 0.75
CA ASP A 82 -10.32 10.20 -0.70
C ASP A 82 -9.14 9.62 -1.49
N SER A 83 -7.93 9.84 -1.02
CA SER A 83 -6.72 9.31 -1.66
C SER A 83 -5.50 9.38 -0.76
N ILE A 84 -4.55 8.49 -1.04
CA ILE A 84 -3.26 8.40 -0.36
C ILE A 84 -2.17 8.47 -1.41
N LEU A 85 -1.15 9.27 -1.16
CA LEU A 85 0.06 9.33 -1.97
C LEU A 85 1.27 8.98 -1.10
N ILE A 86 2.18 8.19 -1.65
CA ILE A 86 3.54 8.03 -1.14
C ILE A 86 4.46 8.68 -2.17
N ASP A 87 5.16 9.73 -1.78
CA ASP A 87 5.82 10.64 -2.71
C ASP A 87 4.81 11.24 -3.72
N ASP A 88 4.91 10.94 -5.03
CA ASP A 88 3.95 11.31 -6.07
C ASP A 88 3.14 10.11 -6.59
N ILE A 89 3.24 8.95 -5.95
CA ILE A 89 2.55 7.74 -6.36
C ILE A 89 1.24 7.61 -5.58
N LYS A 90 0.13 7.70 -6.31
CA LYS A 90 -1.21 7.47 -5.74
C LYS A 90 -1.43 5.97 -5.52
N LEU A 91 -1.88 5.60 -4.33
CA LEU A 91 -2.22 4.23 -3.98
C LEU A 91 -3.58 3.82 -4.56
N ASP A 92 -3.73 2.52 -4.82
CA ASP A 92 -5.04 1.93 -5.09
C ASP A 92 -5.79 1.76 -3.75
N MET A 93 -6.90 2.46 -3.61
CA MET A 93 -7.70 2.42 -2.38
C MET A 93 -8.33 1.04 -2.12
N GLN A 94 -8.35 0.13 -3.11
CA GLN A 94 -8.80 -1.25 -2.92
C GLN A 94 -7.78 -2.11 -2.15
N GLU A 95 -6.52 -1.68 -2.11
CA GLU A 95 -5.44 -2.34 -1.36
C GLU A 95 -5.18 -1.68 0.00
N VAL A 96 -6.01 -0.71 0.39
CA VAL A 96 -5.91 0.03 1.65
C VAL A 96 -6.89 -0.53 2.66
N TYR A 97 -6.43 -0.73 3.88
CA TYR A 97 -7.24 -1.22 4.98
C TYR A 97 -7.07 -0.35 6.23
N THR A 98 -8.15 -0.13 6.98
CA THR A 98 -8.13 0.62 8.24
C THR A 98 -8.76 -0.18 9.37
N GLU A 99 -8.17 -0.14 10.56
CA GLU A 99 -8.68 -0.74 11.78
C GLU A 99 -8.18 0.08 12.98
N ASP A 100 -9.08 0.44 13.89
CA ASP A 100 -8.77 1.16 15.14
C ASP A 100 -7.87 2.40 14.95
N ASP A 101 -8.21 3.27 13.97
CA ASP A 101 -7.41 4.45 13.63
C ASP A 101 -5.96 4.16 13.15
N ILE A 102 -5.75 2.96 12.65
CA ILE A 102 -4.52 2.54 12.00
C ILE A 102 -4.80 2.29 10.51
N LEU A 103 -3.99 2.88 9.67
CA LEU A 103 -4.04 2.72 8.24
C LEU A 103 -2.94 1.76 7.77
N PHE A 104 -3.33 0.64 7.19
CA PHE A 104 -2.43 -0.38 6.63
C PHE A 104 -2.29 -0.17 5.14
N ILE A 105 -1.07 0.04 4.67
CA ILE A 105 -0.76 0.28 3.27
C ILE A 105 0.48 -0.49 2.83
N LYS A 106 0.50 -0.85 1.55
CA LYS A 106 1.67 -1.42 0.90
C LYS A 106 2.40 -0.33 0.13
N ILE A 107 3.71 -0.22 0.34
CA ILE A 107 4.55 0.69 -0.46
C ILE A 107 4.60 0.18 -1.90
N PRO A 108 4.24 1.00 -2.91
CA PRO A 108 4.26 0.58 -4.30
C PRO A 108 5.65 0.13 -4.76
N VAL A 109 5.71 -0.96 -5.55
CA VAL A 109 6.95 -1.40 -6.20
C VAL A 109 7.14 -0.60 -7.49
N LYS A 110 7.33 0.70 -7.31
CA LYS A 110 7.53 1.67 -8.40
C LYS A 110 8.40 2.81 -7.89
N LEU A 111 9.25 3.36 -8.77
CA LEU A 111 10.01 4.58 -8.45
C LEU A 111 9.10 5.80 -8.61
N ALA A 112 9.17 6.70 -7.63
CA ALA A 112 8.52 8.00 -7.72
C ALA A 112 9.21 8.87 -8.78
N THR A 113 8.42 9.59 -9.57
CA THR A 113 8.95 10.57 -10.53
C THR A 113 9.44 11.81 -9.78
N LYS A 114 8.71 12.16 -8.72
CA LYS A 114 9.08 13.26 -7.82
C LYS A 114 9.11 12.75 -6.38
N LYS A 115 10.32 12.67 -5.83
CA LYS A 115 10.52 12.29 -4.44
C LYS A 115 10.18 13.44 -3.50
N THR A 116 9.30 13.23 -2.55
CA THR A 116 8.87 14.23 -1.56
C THR A 116 9.17 13.80 -0.13
N ASP A 117 9.58 12.54 0.05
CA ASP A 117 9.89 11.90 1.34
C ASP A 117 8.74 12.06 2.37
N LYS A 118 7.50 11.83 1.91
CA LYS A 118 6.30 11.91 2.76
C LYS A 118 5.18 10.99 2.30
N ILE A 119 4.31 10.65 3.23
CA ILE A 119 2.98 10.10 2.96
C ILE A 119 1.99 11.24 3.08
N SER A 120 1.13 11.41 2.08
CA SER A 120 0.09 12.44 2.04
C SER A 120 -1.28 11.77 1.95
N ILE A 121 -2.17 12.10 2.88
CA ILE A 121 -3.54 11.58 2.95
C ILE A 121 -4.49 12.74 2.70
N TYR A 122 -5.42 12.55 1.78
CA TYR A 122 -6.38 13.58 1.37
C TYR A 122 -7.79 13.16 1.73
N ASN A 123 -8.55 14.11 2.24
CA ASN A 123 -10.00 14.00 2.37
C ASN A 123 -10.63 15.39 2.12
N THR A 124 -11.96 15.52 2.24
CA THR A 124 -12.67 16.80 2.01
C THR A 124 -12.31 17.87 3.04
N ALA A 125 -11.71 17.54 4.19
CA ALA A 125 -11.22 18.50 5.17
C ALA A 125 -9.82 19.05 4.83
N GLY A 126 -9.02 18.34 4.00
CA GLY A 126 -7.70 18.81 3.60
C GLY A 126 -6.70 17.73 3.23
N CYS A 127 -5.42 18.12 3.30
CA CYS A 127 -4.27 17.25 3.09
C CYS A 127 -3.47 17.14 4.40
N PHE A 128 -3.19 15.91 4.80
CA PHE A 128 -2.48 15.57 6.02
C PHE A 128 -1.21 14.80 5.66
N GLU A 129 -0.07 15.21 6.17
CA GLU A 129 1.22 14.71 5.74
C GLU A 129 2.05 14.24 6.92
N ILE A 130 2.80 13.14 6.71
CA ILE A 130 3.81 12.66 7.65
C ILE A 130 5.11 12.40 6.89
N PRO A 131 6.27 12.83 7.41
CA PRO A 131 7.56 12.52 6.81
C PRO A 131 7.78 11.01 6.77
N PHE A 132 8.15 10.51 5.59
CA PHE A 132 8.43 9.08 5.41
C PHE A 132 9.20 8.86 4.12
N LYS A 133 10.28 8.08 4.18
CA LYS A 133 11.17 7.87 3.06
C LYS A 133 11.00 6.47 2.47
N THR A 134 10.83 6.40 1.14
CA THR A 134 10.87 5.14 0.43
C THR A 134 12.28 4.77 0.00
N VAL A 135 12.69 3.51 0.21
CA VAL A 135 14.01 2.99 -0.16
C VAL A 135 13.86 2.04 -1.33
N ALA A 136 14.46 2.41 -2.47
CA ALA A 136 14.52 1.54 -3.64
C ALA A 136 15.73 0.59 -3.53
N PRO A 137 15.58 -0.69 -3.91
CA PRO A 137 16.72 -1.59 -4.00
C PRO A 137 17.67 -1.12 -5.12
N ASN A 138 18.97 -1.25 -4.90
CA ASN A 138 19.95 -0.89 -5.93
C ASN A 138 19.85 -1.82 -7.14
N LEU A 139 19.96 -1.25 -8.33
CA LEU A 139 20.16 -2.01 -9.56
C LEU A 139 21.39 -2.91 -9.41
N LYS A 140 21.26 -4.19 -9.69
CA LYS A 140 22.34 -5.16 -9.53
C LYS A 140 22.60 -5.90 -10.83
N LEU A 141 23.84 -5.92 -11.26
CA LEU A 141 24.34 -6.81 -12.29
C LEU A 141 25.06 -7.97 -11.60
N SER A 142 24.72 -9.21 -11.92
CA SER A 142 25.22 -10.39 -11.21
C SER A 142 26.21 -11.21 -12.04
N ARG A 143 25.91 -11.45 -13.32
CA ARG A 143 26.77 -12.24 -14.22
C ARG A 143 26.41 -12.01 -15.67
N MET A 144 27.32 -12.37 -16.55
CA MET A 144 27.10 -12.46 -17.99
C MET A 144 27.15 -13.93 -18.41
N PHE A 145 26.22 -14.33 -19.26
CA PHE A 145 26.25 -15.65 -19.89
C PHE A 145 26.90 -15.51 -21.28
N ASN A 146 27.72 -16.46 -21.68
CA ASN A 146 28.56 -16.43 -22.88
C ASN A 146 29.59 -15.32 -22.83
N GLU A 147 30.49 -15.34 -21.85
CA GLU A 147 31.61 -14.37 -21.71
C GLU A 147 32.58 -14.42 -22.89
N TYR A 148 32.71 -15.58 -23.57
CA TYR A 148 33.53 -15.76 -24.76
C TYR A 148 32.64 -15.82 -26.03
N THR A 149 32.20 -14.65 -26.48
CA THR A 149 31.22 -14.52 -27.56
C THR A 149 31.89 -13.78 -28.74
N ALA A 150 31.66 -14.25 -29.96
CA ALA A 150 32.16 -13.60 -31.15
C ALA A 150 31.40 -12.32 -31.51
N PRO A 151 32.02 -11.36 -32.22
CA PRO A 151 31.29 -10.23 -32.77
C PRO A 151 30.05 -10.68 -33.58
N GLY A 152 28.91 -10.04 -33.34
CA GLY A 152 27.63 -10.38 -33.98
C GLY A 152 26.76 -11.38 -33.20
N ASP A 153 27.32 -12.09 -32.23
CA ASP A 153 26.56 -13.01 -31.35
C ASP A 153 25.72 -12.24 -30.30
N THR A 154 24.82 -12.96 -29.64
CA THR A 154 24.00 -12.42 -28.57
C THR A 154 24.53 -12.85 -27.21
N ILE A 155 24.73 -11.90 -26.33
CA ILE A 155 25.03 -12.14 -24.90
C ILE A 155 23.77 -11.97 -24.05
N MET A 156 23.79 -12.61 -22.88
CA MET A 156 22.77 -12.42 -21.85
C MET A 156 23.44 -11.92 -20.57
N ILE A 157 22.90 -10.84 -20.04
CA ILE A 157 23.36 -10.19 -18.81
C ILE A 157 22.29 -10.41 -17.76
N TYR A 158 22.66 -11.01 -16.64
CA TYR A 158 21.78 -11.24 -15.50
C TYR A 158 21.96 -10.17 -14.45
N GLY A 159 20.85 -9.82 -13.80
CA GLY A 159 20.81 -8.85 -12.72
C GLY A 159 19.48 -8.90 -12.01
N ASP A 160 19.16 -7.85 -11.25
CA ASP A 160 17.88 -7.72 -10.56
C ASP A 160 17.36 -6.30 -10.73
N PHE A 161 16.01 -6.16 -10.67
CA PHE A 161 15.29 -4.89 -10.69
C PHE A 161 15.30 -4.11 -12.01
N PHE A 162 15.59 -4.75 -13.15
CA PHE A 162 15.61 -4.06 -14.44
C PHE A 162 14.27 -3.38 -14.76
N ASN A 163 13.14 -4.04 -14.47
CA ASN A 163 11.81 -3.45 -14.68
C ASN A 163 11.56 -2.24 -13.79
N LEU A 164 12.04 -2.26 -12.53
CA LEU A 164 11.89 -1.15 -11.61
C LEU A 164 12.59 0.12 -12.11
N TYR A 165 13.74 -0.05 -12.77
CA TYR A 165 14.53 1.03 -13.35
C TYR A 165 14.18 1.31 -14.82
N GLU A 166 13.09 0.74 -15.31
CA GLU A 166 12.60 0.92 -16.70
C GLU A 166 13.67 0.57 -17.76
N ILE A 167 14.57 -0.37 -17.43
CA ILE A 167 15.61 -0.83 -18.34
C ILE A 167 15.00 -1.82 -19.33
N ASP A 168 14.78 -1.38 -20.55
CA ASP A 168 14.15 -2.17 -21.59
C ASP A 168 14.82 -1.99 -22.97
N SER A 169 14.27 -2.67 -23.99
CA SER A 169 14.79 -2.60 -25.35
C SER A 169 14.56 -1.26 -26.07
N LEU A 170 13.78 -0.35 -25.50
CA LEU A 170 13.49 0.96 -26.09
C LEU A 170 14.47 2.02 -25.62
N ASN A 171 14.99 1.90 -24.39
CA ASN A 171 15.77 2.96 -23.75
C ASN A 171 17.17 2.52 -23.29
N ALA A 172 17.45 1.22 -23.24
CA ALA A 172 18.73 0.73 -22.71
C ALA A 172 19.73 0.31 -23.79
N VAL A 173 20.99 0.55 -23.51
CA VAL A 173 22.12 0.14 -24.34
C VAL A 173 23.19 -0.55 -23.50
N VAL A 174 23.97 -1.42 -24.12
CA VAL A 174 25.15 -2.04 -23.50
C VAL A 174 26.40 -1.46 -24.20
N ASP A 175 27.31 -0.94 -23.40
CA ASP A 175 28.61 -0.44 -23.89
C ASP A 175 29.65 -1.54 -23.78
N PHE A 176 30.24 -1.89 -24.93
CA PHE A 176 31.32 -2.82 -25.08
C PHE A 176 32.62 -2.04 -25.35
N ASN A 177 33.20 -1.44 -24.31
CA ASN A 177 34.43 -0.66 -24.40
C ASN A 177 34.40 0.44 -25.50
N GLY A 178 33.32 1.26 -25.46
CA GLY A 178 33.12 2.38 -26.39
C GLY A 178 32.28 2.03 -27.64
N LYS A 179 31.95 0.76 -27.86
CA LYS A 179 31.01 0.34 -28.90
C LYS A 179 29.66 0.03 -28.26
N VAL A 180 28.67 0.83 -28.51
CA VAL A 180 27.30 0.68 -27.93
C VAL A 180 26.47 -0.26 -28.78
N SER A 181 25.67 -1.11 -28.09
CA SER A 181 24.67 -1.97 -28.71
C SER A 181 23.35 -1.85 -27.98
N PRO A 182 22.22 -1.75 -28.69
CA PRO A 182 20.90 -1.69 -28.05
C PRO A 182 20.58 -3.01 -27.36
N VAL A 183 19.79 -2.92 -26.26
CA VAL A 183 19.18 -4.07 -25.64
C VAL A 183 18.11 -4.62 -26.60
N ILE A 184 18.18 -5.92 -26.90
CA ILE A 184 17.23 -6.58 -27.80
C ILE A 184 16.01 -7.07 -27.04
N LYS A 185 16.23 -7.59 -25.83
CA LYS A 185 15.19 -8.14 -24.96
C LYS A 185 15.57 -7.89 -23.50
N SER A 186 14.56 -7.59 -22.69
CA SER A 186 14.72 -7.40 -21.24
C SER A 186 13.61 -8.12 -20.48
N ALA A 187 13.91 -8.48 -19.25
CA ALA A 187 13.00 -8.92 -18.20
C ALA A 187 13.52 -8.40 -16.87
N ASN A 188 12.81 -8.62 -15.77
CA ASN A 188 13.22 -8.10 -14.46
C ASN A 188 14.62 -8.56 -14.02
N ASN A 189 15.08 -9.71 -14.49
CA ASN A 189 16.32 -10.36 -14.05
C ASN A 189 17.34 -10.68 -15.17
N TYR A 190 17.08 -10.29 -16.41
CA TYR A 190 18.03 -10.42 -17.50
C TYR A 190 17.79 -9.42 -18.64
N LEU A 191 18.86 -9.11 -19.36
CA LEU A 191 18.80 -8.45 -20.67
C LEU A 191 19.62 -9.24 -21.69
N THR A 192 19.31 -9.02 -22.98
CA THR A 192 20.13 -9.53 -24.10
C THR A 192 20.56 -8.38 -25.00
N ALA A 193 21.79 -8.44 -25.46
CA ALA A 193 22.36 -7.48 -26.41
C ALA A 193 23.26 -8.20 -27.43
N LYS A 194 23.46 -7.63 -28.62
CA LYS A 194 24.45 -8.12 -29.60
C LYS A 194 25.82 -7.59 -29.28
N VAL A 195 26.83 -8.45 -29.44
CA VAL A 195 28.24 -8.01 -29.44
C VAL A 195 28.49 -7.22 -30.73
N PRO A 196 28.98 -5.97 -30.64
CA PRO A 196 29.28 -5.17 -31.83
C PRO A 196 30.35 -5.84 -32.73
N VAL A 197 30.22 -5.64 -34.01
CA VAL A 197 31.20 -6.09 -35.03
C VAL A 197 32.36 -5.12 -35.09
#